data_8afc68be281ca2f83117dd0d6ad0b057
#
_entry.id   8afc68be281ca2f83117dd0d6ad0b057
#
_cell.length_a   1.000
_cell.length_b   1.000
_cell.length_c   1.000
_cell.angle_alpha   90.00
_cell.angle_beta   90.00
_cell.angle_gamma   90.00
#
_symmetry.space_group_name_H-M   'P 1'
#
loop_
_entity.id
_entity.type
_entity.pdbx_description
1 polymer ?
#
loop_
_entity_poly.entity_id
_entity_poly.type
_entity_poly.pdbx_seq_one_letter_code
_entity_poly.pdbx_strand_id
1 'polypeptide(L)'
;MRNRRAVLAGAASLVLTLAACGENSGSSSKVGTIGIAMPTQASERWITDGKSVVKDLKAKGYETKLVYGEDDPKRQVAQIEDLIRQGVDALIIAAIDNKSLNGVLKQAAAAKIPVVSYDRLILGTKDVDYYVSFDNEQVGRLQARYIIEKLGLEDGKGPFNIELFAGSPDDNNTKYFFDGSMHLLQPYIDSKQLVVRSGQTALKQVTTLRWDGPTAKKRMSRILAASYANRKVDAVLAPYDGISIGVLTALKSYGYGSSGKPLPIVTGQDAELASVKSIIAGEQSQTVYKDLRQLAEVTANMVDDILNGRQPRVNSRRAYNNGAKPVPAYLLQPTSVDKSNYNYVLVLGGYYTAAELQ
;
A
#
# COMPACT_ATOMS: atom_id res chain seq x y z
N MET A 1 -0.59 96.19 34.97
CA MET A 1 0.07 96.33 36.30
C MET A 1 0.82 95.03 36.63
N ARG A 2 2.13 95.24 36.72
CA ARG A 2 3.10 94.61 37.62
C ARG A 2 3.31 93.10 37.57
N ASN A 3 4.41 92.74 36.98
CA ASN A 3 5.72 92.45 37.57
C ASN A 3 5.95 91.00 37.95
N ARG A 4 6.92 90.43 37.28
CA ARG A 4 8.26 89.85 37.74
C ARG A 4 8.19 88.46 38.39
N ARG A 5 9.04 87.55 38.20
CA ARG A 5 10.48 87.48 37.89
C ARG A 5 10.81 86.01 37.56
N ALA A 6 11.87 85.81 36.75
CA ALA A 6 12.51 84.59 36.43
C ALA A 6 13.26 83.97 37.63
N VAL A 7 13.34 82.65 37.69
CA VAL A 7 14.45 81.88 38.31
C VAL A 7 14.77 80.66 37.46
N LEU A 8 16.01 80.66 36.97
CA LEU A 8 16.65 79.47 36.38
C LEU A 8 17.06 78.53 37.48
N ALA A 9 16.80 77.26 37.33
CA ALA A 9 17.50 76.18 38.02
C ALA A 9 17.67 75.00 37.07
N GLY A 10 18.94 74.76 36.74
CA GLY A 10 19.31 73.57 35.92
C GLY A 10 19.18 72.32 36.71
N ALA A 11 18.75 71.27 36.04
CA ALA A 11 18.85 69.91 36.57
C ALA A 11 19.30 68.98 35.45
N ALA A 12 20.35 68.28 35.71
CA ALA A 12 21.06 67.35 34.85
C ALA A 12 20.18 66.22 34.33
N SER A 13 20.23 66.02 33.02
CA SER A 13 19.57 64.91 32.36
C SER A 13 20.42 63.63 32.54
N LEU A 14 19.95 62.74 33.36
CA LEU A 14 20.51 61.38 33.48
C LEU A 14 19.87 60.50 32.36
N VAL A 15 20.64 60.25 31.32
CA VAL A 15 20.25 59.31 30.26
C VAL A 15 20.47 57.89 30.77
N LEU A 16 19.42 57.22 31.21
CA LEU A 16 19.41 55.77 31.40
C LEU A 16 19.26 55.09 30.05
N THR A 17 20.34 54.58 29.48
CA THR A 17 20.32 53.60 28.40
C THR A 17 19.83 52.25 28.94
N LEU A 18 18.56 51.95 28.78
CA LEU A 18 18.07 50.56 28.90
C LEU A 18 18.60 49.77 27.70
N ALA A 19 19.67 49.01 27.93
CA ALA A 19 20.07 47.90 27.06
C ALA A 19 18.95 46.83 27.15
N ALA A 20 18.00 46.85 26.24
CA ALA A 20 17.10 45.75 26.01
C ALA A 20 17.94 44.63 25.40
N CYS A 21 18.44 43.69 26.23
CA CYS A 21 18.82 42.35 25.77
C CYS A 21 17.56 41.70 25.23
N GLY A 22 17.37 41.83 23.92
CA GLY A 22 16.43 40.98 23.18
C GLY A 22 16.98 39.54 23.29
N GLU A 23 16.51 38.77 24.26
CA GLU A 23 16.56 37.33 24.18
C GLU A 23 15.76 36.96 22.94
N ASN A 24 16.50 36.70 21.87
CA ASN A 24 16.01 36.02 20.70
C ASN A 24 15.74 34.59 21.16
N SER A 25 14.57 34.38 21.82
CA SER A 25 14.02 33.04 22.05
C SER A 25 13.75 32.45 20.68
N GLY A 26 14.80 31.93 20.07
CA GLY A 26 14.68 31.00 18.98
C GLY A 26 13.81 29.86 19.52
N SER A 27 12.53 29.92 19.25
CA SER A 27 11.63 28.78 19.39
C SER A 27 12.26 27.67 18.57
N SER A 28 13.05 26.84 19.19
CA SER A 28 13.43 25.55 18.67
C SER A 28 12.11 24.81 18.55
N SER A 29 11.50 24.90 17.36
CA SER A 29 10.32 24.08 17.05
C SER A 29 10.75 22.65 17.33
N LYS A 30 10.11 22.01 18.32
CA LYS A 30 10.37 20.63 18.67
C LYS A 30 10.22 19.81 17.39
N VAL A 31 11.30 19.21 16.94
CA VAL A 31 11.27 18.35 15.77
C VAL A 31 10.36 17.18 16.11
N GLY A 32 9.23 17.06 15.41
CA GLY A 32 8.27 15.98 15.64
C GLY A 32 8.89 14.62 15.30
N THR A 33 8.51 13.58 16.06
CA THR A 33 8.93 12.20 15.84
C THR A 33 7.79 11.38 15.31
N ILE A 34 7.96 10.70 14.18
CA ILE A 34 6.92 9.89 13.53
C ILE A 34 7.21 8.40 13.73
N GLY A 35 6.25 7.69 14.29
CA GLY A 35 6.28 6.22 14.37
C GLY A 35 5.74 5.58 13.10
N ILE A 36 6.51 4.64 12.53
CA ILE A 36 6.18 3.94 11.29
C ILE A 36 6.21 2.44 11.57
N ALA A 37 5.07 1.76 11.42
CA ALA A 37 4.95 0.33 11.64
C ALA A 37 4.57 -0.38 10.34
N MET A 38 5.53 -1.12 9.76
CA MET A 38 5.37 -1.91 8.54
C MET A 38 5.16 -3.40 8.85
N PRO A 39 4.54 -4.18 7.95
CA PRO A 39 4.19 -5.57 8.23
C PRO A 39 5.39 -6.49 8.38
N THR A 40 6.33 -6.48 7.43
CA THR A 40 7.38 -7.51 7.33
C THR A 40 8.54 -7.03 6.47
N GLN A 41 9.70 -7.64 6.67
CA GLN A 41 10.86 -7.51 5.76
C GLN A 41 10.95 -8.67 4.75
N ALA A 42 10.05 -9.65 4.83
CA ALA A 42 10.02 -10.78 3.90
C ALA A 42 9.57 -10.39 2.47
N SER A 43 8.87 -9.26 2.32
CA SER A 43 8.55 -8.66 1.02
C SER A 43 9.37 -7.40 0.78
N GLU A 44 10.06 -7.35 -0.35
CA GLU A 44 10.89 -6.21 -0.78
C GLU A 44 10.10 -4.89 -0.81
N ARG A 45 8.83 -4.97 -1.18
CA ARG A 45 7.91 -3.86 -1.18
C ARG A 45 7.90 -3.11 0.16
N TRP A 46 7.70 -3.81 1.29
CA TRP A 46 7.58 -3.16 2.60
C TRP A 46 8.88 -2.52 3.08
N ILE A 47 10.03 -3.05 2.64
CA ILE A 47 11.33 -2.43 2.87
C ILE A 47 11.41 -1.10 2.10
N THR A 48 10.99 -1.12 0.84
CA THR A 48 10.98 0.07 -0.05
C THR A 48 10.00 1.13 0.46
N ASP A 49 8.78 0.73 0.84
CA ASP A 49 7.78 1.62 1.45
C ASP A 49 8.33 2.31 2.71
N GLY A 50 8.84 1.52 3.66
CA GLY A 50 9.39 2.05 4.92
C GLY A 50 10.52 3.03 4.69
N LYS A 51 11.48 2.72 3.81
CA LYS A 51 12.60 3.59 3.46
C LYS A 51 12.14 4.88 2.78
N SER A 52 11.15 4.80 1.88
CA SER A 52 10.63 5.96 1.17
C SER A 52 9.90 6.92 2.12
N VAL A 53 9.03 6.40 2.99
CA VAL A 53 8.34 7.20 4.01
C VAL A 53 9.35 7.88 4.95
N VAL A 54 10.37 7.15 5.42
CA VAL A 54 11.45 7.70 6.25
C VAL A 54 12.19 8.83 5.52
N LYS A 55 12.55 8.63 4.24
CA LYS A 55 13.25 9.63 3.42
C LYS A 55 12.42 10.91 3.31
N ASP A 56 11.14 10.79 2.98
CA ASP A 56 10.28 11.95 2.71
C ASP A 56 9.94 12.72 3.99
N LEU A 57 9.75 12.03 5.12
CA LEU A 57 9.56 12.66 6.42
C LEU A 57 10.82 13.38 6.91
N LYS A 58 12.01 12.77 6.74
CA LYS A 58 13.29 13.42 7.08
C LYS A 58 13.54 14.65 6.22
N ALA A 59 13.17 14.62 4.95
CA ALA A 59 13.27 15.79 4.07
C ALA A 59 12.39 16.97 4.55
N LYS A 60 11.34 16.68 5.35
CA LYS A 60 10.48 17.67 6.00
C LYS A 60 10.96 18.06 7.41
N GLY A 61 12.06 17.51 7.88
CA GLY A 61 12.64 17.82 9.18
C GLY A 61 12.13 16.97 10.34
N TYR A 62 11.38 15.89 10.08
CA TYR A 62 10.89 15.00 11.14
C TYR A 62 11.90 13.91 11.51
N GLU A 63 11.97 13.57 12.80
CA GLU A 63 12.57 12.33 13.25
C GLU A 63 11.65 11.14 12.97
N THR A 64 12.22 9.95 12.74
CA THR A 64 11.45 8.77 12.38
C THR A 64 11.87 7.53 13.17
N LYS A 65 10.89 6.71 13.54
CA LYS A 65 11.10 5.39 14.17
C LYS A 65 10.38 4.34 13.34
N LEU A 66 11.14 3.59 12.55
CA LEU A 66 10.63 2.55 11.67
C LEU A 66 10.78 1.18 12.32
N VAL A 67 9.67 0.42 12.39
CA VAL A 67 9.63 -0.94 12.90
C VAL A 67 8.93 -1.88 11.94
N TYR A 68 9.26 -3.18 12.00
CA TYR A 68 8.65 -4.23 11.20
C TYR A 68 8.09 -5.33 12.13
N GLY A 69 6.82 -5.68 11.93
CA GLY A 69 6.12 -6.68 12.74
C GLY A 69 6.43 -8.12 12.38
N GLU A 70 7.13 -8.38 11.27
CA GLU A 70 7.53 -9.70 10.76
C GLU A 70 6.36 -10.68 10.65
N ASP A 71 5.25 -10.20 10.09
CA ASP A 71 3.99 -10.93 9.91
C ASP A 71 3.36 -11.47 11.20
N ASP A 72 3.82 -11.00 12.38
CA ASP A 72 3.22 -11.29 13.68
C ASP A 72 2.38 -10.10 14.18
N PRO A 73 1.04 -10.22 14.21
CA PRO A 73 0.16 -9.16 14.68
C PRO A 73 0.41 -8.75 16.14
N LYS A 74 0.79 -9.71 17.01
CA LYS A 74 1.08 -9.41 18.42
C LYS A 74 2.34 -8.58 18.56
N ARG A 75 3.38 -8.91 17.78
CA ARG A 75 4.61 -8.13 17.72
C ARG A 75 4.33 -6.72 17.23
N GLN A 76 3.51 -6.55 16.20
CA GLN A 76 3.15 -5.23 15.69
C GLN A 76 2.40 -4.39 16.75
N VAL A 77 1.45 -4.99 17.48
CA VAL A 77 0.78 -4.33 18.62
C VAL A 77 1.79 -3.83 19.64
N ALA A 78 2.69 -4.70 20.12
CA ALA A 78 3.70 -4.34 21.11
C ALA A 78 4.63 -3.21 20.62
N GLN A 79 5.03 -3.24 19.35
CA GLN A 79 5.85 -2.20 18.74
C GLN A 79 5.12 -0.85 18.68
N ILE A 80 3.82 -0.83 18.36
CA ILE A 80 3.02 0.39 18.34
C ILE A 80 2.84 0.93 19.78
N GLU A 81 2.63 0.06 20.77
CA GLU A 81 2.60 0.45 22.18
C GLU A 81 3.92 1.10 22.62
N ASP A 82 5.04 0.56 22.17
CA ASP A 82 6.36 1.14 22.42
C ASP A 82 6.52 2.52 21.78
N LEU A 83 6.09 2.70 20.54
CA LEU A 83 6.11 3.99 19.85
C LEU A 83 5.27 5.04 20.61
N ILE A 84 4.05 4.67 21.06
CA ILE A 84 3.18 5.55 21.86
C ILE A 84 3.88 5.94 23.17
N ARG A 85 4.46 4.98 23.90
CA ARG A 85 5.20 5.26 25.15
C ARG A 85 6.41 6.16 24.95
N GLN A 86 7.04 6.09 23.78
CA GLN A 86 8.16 6.94 23.42
C GLN A 86 7.72 8.35 22.98
N GLY A 87 6.41 8.63 22.97
CA GLY A 87 5.85 9.95 22.71
C GLY A 87 6.01 10.39 21.26
N VAL A 88 5.76 9.50 20.28
CA VAL A 88 5.71 9.91 18.87
C VAL A 88 4.55 10.87 18.63
N ASP A 89 4.71 11.79 17.69
CA ASP A 89 3.72 12.83 17.39
C ASP A 89 2.66 12.38 16.36
N ALA A 90 2.95 11.34 15.59
CA ALA A 90 2.00 10.70 14.68
C ALA A 90 2.39 9.22 14.44
N LEU A 91 1.44 8.42 14.00
CA LEU A 91 1.62 7.02 13.62
C LEU A 91 1.24 6.80 12.17
N ILE A 92 2.11 6.14 11.41
CA ILE A 92 1.86 5.59 10.08
C ILE A 92 1.89 4.07 10.21
N ILE A 93 0.77 3.40 9.91
CA ILE A 93 0.63 1.97 10.18
C ILE A 93 0.12 1.24 8.94
N ALA A 94 0.92 0.30 8.44
CA ALA A 94 0.47 -0.73 7.51
C ALA A 94 0.15 -2.00 8.33
N ALA A 95 -1.12 -2.29 8.54
CA ALA A 95 -1.55 -3.35 9.44
C ALA A 95 -1.22 -4.75 8.89
N ILE A 96 -0.71 -5.65 9.75
CA ILE A 96 -0.56 -7.08 9.44
C ILE A 96 -1.94 -7.74 9.43
N ASP A 97 -2.72 -7.50 10.47
CA ASP A 97 -4.12 -7.91 10.62
C ASP A 97 -4.98 -6.67 10.81
N ASN A 98 -6.03 -6.55 10.02
CA ASN A 98 -6.83 -5.33 9.95
C ASN A 98 -7.71 -5.04 11.18
N LYS A 99 -7.78 -5.95 12.17
CA LYS A 99 -8.61 -5.83 13.39
C LYS A 99 -7.81 -5.92 14.69
N SER A 100 -6.59 -6.44 14.65
CA SER A 100 -5.78 -6.70 15.86
C SER A 100 -5.33 -5.43 16.58
N LEU A 101 -5.37 -4.28 15.91
CA LEU A 101 -4.82 -3.01 16.41
C LEU A 101 -5.81 -2.17 17.23
N ASN A 102 -7.09 -2.55 17.31
CA ASN A 102 -8.14 -1.70 17.90
C ASN A 102 -7.88 -1.32 19.36
N GLY A 103 -7.20 -2.19 20.13
CA GLY A 103 -6.85 -1.92 21.53
C GLY A 103 -5.76 -0.84 21.65
N VAL A 104 -4.68 -0.98 20.89
CA VAL A 104 -3.55 -0.05 20.94
C VAL A 104 -3.90 1.31 20.32
N LEU A 105 -4.78 1.35 19.32
CA LEU A 105 -5.22 2.63 18.72
C LEU A 105 -6.06 3.48 19.69
N LYS A 106 -6.79 2.87 20.63
CA LYS A 106 -7.42 3.62 21.73
C LYS A 106 -6.39 4.32 22.62
N GLN A 107 -5.20 3.70 22.82
CA GLN A 107 -4.11 4.33 23.56
C GLN A 107 -3.53 5.51 22.78
N ALA A 108 -3.34 5.37 21.46
CA ALA A 108 -2.92 6.47 20.60
C ALA A 108 -3.90 7.63 20.65
N ALA A 109 -5.22 7.36 20.55
CA ALA A 109 -6.27 8.37 20.63
C ALA A 109 -6.29 9.08 22.00
N ALA A 110 -6.12 8.34 23.11
CA ALA A 110 -6.01 8.92 24.44
C ALA A 110 -4.79 9.83 24.60
N ALA A 111 -3.70 9.49 23.94
CA ALA A 111 -2.47 10.30 23.88
C ALA A 111 -2.56 11.43 22.82
N LYS A 112 -3.66 11.56 22.08
CA LYS A 112 -3.88 12.51 20.98
C LYS A 112 -2.87 12.35 19.83
N ILE A 113 -2.40 11.14 19.60
CA ILE A 113 -1.49 10.79 18.50
C ILE A 113 -2.34 10.44 17.28
N PRO A 114 -2.30 11.21 16.20
CA PRO A 114 -3.04 10.93 14.97
C PRO A 114 -2.50 9.68 14.28
N VAL A 115 -3.41 8.93 13.64
CA VAL A 115 -3.13 7.66 12.99
C VAL A 115 -3.48 7.71 11.51
N VAL A 116 -2.48 7.50 10.66
CA VAL A 116 -2.65 7.30 9.21
C VAL A 116 -2.52 5.80 8.91
N SER A 117 -3.60 5.20 8.43
CA SER A 117 -3.58 3.84 7.90
C SER A 117 -2.90 3.86 6.53
N TYR A 118 -1.80 3.14 6.38
CA TYR A 118 -0.97 3.13 5.18
C TYR A 118 -1.24 1.85 4.37
N ASP A 119 -1.59 1.97 3.11
CA ASP A 119 -1.92 0.90 2.17
C ASP A 119 -3.05 -0.04 2.65
N ARG A 120 -2.98 -0.57 3.86
CA ARG A 120 -3.93 -1.52 4.45
C ARG A 120 -4.86 -0.81 5.44
N LEU A 121 -6.17 -0.78 5.17
CA LEU A 121 -7.14 -0.12 6.04
C LEU A 121 -7.37 -0.90 7.33
N ILE A 122 -7.19 -0.23 8.47
CA ILE A 122 -7.50 -0.78 9.79
C ILE A 122 -9.01 -0.70 10.02
N LEU A 123 -9.62 -1.84 10.40
CA LEU A 123 -11.05 -2.01 10.54
C LEU A 123 -11.53 -2.00 12.00
N GLY A 124 -12.82 -1.68 12.19
CA GLY A 124 -13.53 -1.85 13.47
C GLY A 124 -13.17 -0.83 14.54
N THR A 125 -12.53 0.28 14.21
CA THR A 125 -12.19 1.36 15.15
C THR A 125 -12.48 2.74 14.56
N LYS A 126 -12.85 3.69 15.43
CA LYS A 126 -12.97 5.11 15.07
C LYS A 126 -11.63 5.87 15.11
N ASP A 127 -10.58 5.23 15.64
CA ASP A 127 -9.31 5.83 16.03
C ASP A 127 -8.28 5.77 14.88
N VAL A 128 -8.75 5.75 13.64
CA VAL A 128 -7.97 5.98 12.41
C VAL A 128 -8.43 7.30 11.82
N ASP A 129 -7.51 8.25 11.61
CA ASP A 129 -7.86 9.59 11.14
C ASP A 129 -7.93 9.65 9.62
N TYR A 130 -6.95 9.05 8.95
CA TYR A 130 -6.85 9.05 7.49
C TYR A 130 -6.39 7.70 6.95
N TYR A 131 -6.63 7.51 5.66
CA TYR A 131 -6.17 6.34 4.91
C TYR A 131 -5.47 6.79 3.63
N VAL A 132 -4.29 6.24 3.36
CA VAL A 132 -3.56 6.46 2.11
C VAL A 132 -3.31 5.13 1.44
N SER A 133 -3.75 4.98 0.21
CA SER A 133 -3.62 3.73 -0.56
C SER A 133 -3.74 4.01 -2.06
N PHE A 134 -3.88 2.93 -2.82
CA PHE A 134 -4.30 2.96 -4.22
C PHE A 134 -5.80 2.68 -4.34
N ASP A 135 -6.37 2.92 -5.51
CA ASP A 135 -7.71 2.43 -5.86
C ASP A 135 -7.66 0.90 -5.99
N ASN A 136 -7.96 0.22 -4.90
CA ASN A 136 -7.82 -1.23 -4.79
C ASN A 136 -8.84 -1.99 -5.66
N GLU A 137 -10.03 -1.44 -5.87
CA GLU A 137 -11.00 -2.03 -6.80
C GLU A 137 -10.49 -1.94 -8.25
N GLN A 138 -9.89 -0.81 -8.61
CA GLN A 138 -9.28 -0.61 -9.92
C GLN A 138 -8.11 -1.57 -10.18
N VAL A 139 -7.33 -1.93 -9.15
CA VAL A 139 -6.29 -2.97 -9.29
C VAL A 139 -6.90 -4.28 -9.81
N GLY A 140 -7.96 -4.77 -9.16
CA GLY A 140 -8.66 -5.98 -9.59
C GLY A 140 -9.25 -5.87 -10.99
N ARG A 141 -9.84 -4.72 -11.30
CA ARG A 141 -10.39 -4.45 -12.65
C ARG A 141 -9.30 -4.48 -13.73
N LEU A 142 -8.12 -3.96 -13.48
CA LEU A 142 -6.99 -3.98 -14.41
C LEU A 142 -6.51 -5.41 -14.69
N GLN A 143 -6.43 -6.25 -13.65
CA GLN A 143 -6.07 -7.67 -13.80
C GLN A 143 -7.11 -8.43 -14.63
N ALA A 144 -8.38 -8.26 -14.31
CA ALA A 144 -9.48 -8.89 -15.02
C ALA A 144 -9.57 -8.45 -16.49
N ARG A 145 -9.47 -7.14 -16.74
CA ARG A 145 -9.48 -6.59 -18.09
C ARG A 145 -8.36 -7.16 -18.94
N TYR A 146 -7.16 -7.27 -18.39
CA TYR A 146 -6.03 -7.89 -19.08
C TYR A 146 -6.34 -9.33 -19.51
N ILE A 147 -6.94 -10.14 -18.64
CA ILE A 147 -7.35 -11.52 -18.97
C ILE A 147 -8.41 -11.52 -20.07
N ILE A 148 -9.41 -10.66 -19.96
CA ILE A 148 -10.52 -10.55 -20.93
C ILE A 148 -9.97 -10.21 -22.31
N GLU A 149 -9.13 -9.20 -22.42
CA GLU A 149 -8.53 -8.73 -23.68
C GLU A 149 -7.63 -9.81 -24.30
N LYS A 150 -6.74 -10.41 -23.53
CA LYS A 150 -5.77 -11.40 -24.03
C LYS A 150 -6.43 -12.71 -24.45
N LEU A 151 -7.54 -13.10 -23.84
CA LEU A 151 -8.34 -14.27 -24.27
C LEU A 151 -9.34 -13.93 -25.39
N GLY A 152 -9.60 -12.65 -25.67
CA GLY A 152 -10.58 -12.23 -26.65
C GLY A 152 -12.01 -12.61 -26.24
N LEU A 153 -12.34 -12.48 -24.95
CA LEU A 153 -13.66 -12.87 -24.45
C LEU A 153 -14.78 -11.96 -24.99
N GLU A 154 -14.49 -10.69 -25.23
CA GLU A 154 -15.41 -9.73 -25.83
C GLU A 154 -15.74 -10.10 -27.29
N ASP A 155 -14.85 -10.82 -27.99
CA ASP A 155 -15.06 -11.36 -29.33
C ASP A 155 -15.81 -12.70 -29.31
N GLY A 156 -16.33 -13.14 -28.18
CA GLY A 156 -17.05 -14.40 -28.02
C GLY A 156 -16.16 -15.65 -28.01
N LYS A 157 -14.82 -15.51 -27.88
CA LYS A 157 -13.92 -16.67 -27.81
C LYS A 157 -14.09 -17.42 -26.48
N GLY A 158 -13.84 -18.72 -26.52
CA GLY A 158 -13.95 -19.64 -25.38
C GLY A 158 -14.54 -20.99 -25.76
N PRO A 159 -14.78 -21.88 -24.81
CA PRO A 159 -14.49 -21.73 -23.37
C PRO A 159 -13.01 -21.83 -23.03
N PHE A 160 -12.55 -21.03 -22.05
CA PHE A 160 -11.21 -21.07 -21.48
C PHE A 160 -11.22 -21.47 -20.01
N ASN A 161 -10.17 -22.13 -19.56
CA ASN A 161 -10.02 -22.57 -18.17
C ASN A 161 -9.24 -21.53 -17.36
N ILE A 162 -9.85 -21.02 -16.30
CA ILE A 162 -9.26 -20.05 -15.40
C ILE A 162 -9.20 -20.60 -13.98
N GLU A 163 -8.14 -20.25 -13.23
CA GLU A 163 -8.08 -20.44 -11.78
C GLU A 163 -7.94 -19.10 -11.07
N LEU A 164 -8.56 -19.01 -9.90
CA LEU A 164 -8.66 -17.78 -9.12
C LEU A 164 -7.80 -17.88 -7.86
N PHE A 165 -7.03 -16.85 -7.58
CA PHE A 165 -6.30 -16.65 -6.33
C PHE A 165 -6.67 -15.29 -5.75
N ALA A 166 -6.66 -15.21 -4.42
CA ALA A 166 -6.86 -13.97 -3.68
C ALA A 166 -5.78 -13.82 -2.60
N GLY A 167 -5.66 -12.62 -2.07
CA GLY A 167 -4.69 -12.27 -1.05
C GLY A 167 -5.01 -12.82 0.33
N SER A 168 -4.40 -12.24 1.36
CA SER A 168 -4.58 -12.66 2.75
C SER A 168 -5.98 -12.32 3.27
N PRO A 169 -6.65 -13.24 4.00
CA PRO A 169 -8.01 -13.00 4.50
C PRO A 169 -8.07 -11.95 5.63
N ASP A 170 -6.93 -11.64 6.26
CA ASP A 170 -6.78 -10.63 7.31
C ASP A 170 -6.37 -9.24 6.78
N ASP A 171 -6.27 -9.09 5.45
CA ASP A 171 -6.05 -7.84 4.76
C ASP A 171 -7.33 -7.39 4.02
N ASN A 172 -7.82 -6.20 4.37
CA ASN A 172 -9.04 -5.64 3.77
C ASN A 172 -8.92 -5.44 2.25
N ASN A 173 -7.72 -5.19 1.73
CA ASN A 173 -7.48 -4.98 0.30
C ASN A 173 -7.85 -6.21 -0.53
N THR A 174 -7.67 -7.42 0.03
CA THR A 174 -8.01 -8.69 -0.61
C THR A 174 -9.43 -8.70 -1.15
N LYS A 175 -10.39 -8.18 -0.37
CA LYS A 175 -11.79 -8.09 -0.80
C LYS A 175 -11.96 -7.15 -1.99
N TYR A 176 -11.36 -5.96 -1.94
CA TYR A 176 -11.50 -4.97 -3.02
C TYR A 176 -10.85 -5.44 -4.31
N PHE A 177 -9.67 -6.05 -4.26
CA PHE A 177 -9.04 -6.64 -5.45
C PHE A 177 -9.91 -7.73 -6.07
N PHE A 178 -10.40 -8.65 -5.23
CA PHE A 178 -11.23 -9.75 -5.70
C PHE A 178 -12.57 -9.26 -6.26
N ASP A 179 -13.27 -8.37 -5.55
CA ASP A 179 -14.55 -7.81 -6.01
C ASP A 179 -14.36 -7.05 -7.33
N GLY A 180 -13.31 -6.23 -7.46
CA GLY A 180 -12.98 -5.52 -8.70
C GLY A 180 -12.74 -6.47 -9.87
N SER A 181 -12.01 -7.58 -9.63
CA SER A 181 -11.81 -8.60 -10.67
C SER A 181 -13.08 -9.34 -11.02
N MET A 182 -13.84 -9.78 -10.03
CA MET A 182 -15.05 -10.56 -10.23
C MET A 182 -16.18 -9.75 -10.86
N HIS A 183 -16.23 -8.43 -10.61
CA HIS A 183 -17.16 -7.54 -11.30
C HIS A 183 -17.06 -7.65 -12.84
N LEU A 184 -15.86 -7.89 -13.36
CA LEU A 184 -15.64 -8.03 -14.80
C LEU A 184 -15.63 -9.50 -15.27
N LEU A 185 -15.13 -10.44 -14.46
CA LEU A 185 -14.99 -11.84 -14.87
C LEU A 185 -16.26 -12.67 -14.65
N GLN A 186 -17.12 -12.32 -13.67
CA GLN A 186 -18.30 -13.09 -13.32
C GLN A 186 -19.26 -13.33 -14.50
N PRO A 187 -19.59 -12.34 -15.37
CA PRO A 187 -20.43 -12.57 -16.53
C PRO A 187 -19.90 -13.66 -17.48
N TYR A 188 -18.56 -13.75 -17.65
CA TYR A 188 -17.94 -14.76 -18.49
C TYR A 188 -17.89 -16.14 -17.81
N ILE A 189 -17.85 -16.19 -16.48
CA ILE A 189 -17.97 -17.44 -15.72
C ILE A 189 -19.42 -17.95 -15.79
N ASP A 190 -20.40 -17.09 -15.63
CA ASP A 190 -21.82 -17.44 -15.68
C ASP A 190 -22.23 -17.94 -17.09
N SER A 191 -21.71 -17.32 -18.14
CA SER A 191 -21.92 -17.75 -19.55
C SER A 191 -21.08 -18.98 -19.93
N LYS A 192 -20.18 -19.44 -19.06
CA LYS A 192 -19.24 -20.55 -19.31
C LYS A 192 -18.19 -20.27 -20.40
N GLN A 193 -17.99 -19.03 -20.81
CA GLN A 193 -16.82 -18.63 -21.59
C GLN A 193 -15.52 -18.77 -20.77
N LEU A 194 -15.61 -18.55 -19.45
CA LEU A 194 -14.57 -18.90 -18.48
C LEU A 194 -15.07 -20.03 -17.58
N VAL A 195 -14.23 -21.04 -17.38
CA VAL A 195 -14.55 -22.21 -16.55
C VAL A 195 -13.52 -22.37 -15.45
N VAL A 196 -13.95 -22.21 -14.20
CA VAL A 196 -13.10 -22.48 -13.02
C VAL A 196 -13.15 -23.96 -12.71
N ARG A 197 -12.16 -24.73 -13.19
CA ARG A 197 -12.17 -26.20 -13.11
C ARG A 197 -12.06 -26.74 -11.71
N SER A 198 -11.41 -26.01 -10.82
CA SER A 198 -11.35 -26.36 -9.38
C SER A 198 -12.71 -26.20 -8.67
N GLY A 199 -13.66 -25.49 -9.30
CA GLY A 199 -14.94 -25.09 -8.68
C GLY A 199 -14.78 -24.07 -7.55
N GLN A 200 -13.57 -23.54 -7.31
CA GLN A 200 -13.28 -22.59 -6.21
C GLN A 200 -13.49 -21.16 -6.71
N THR A 201 -14.68 -20.63 -6.51
CA THR A 201 -15.08 -19.28 -6.97
C THR A 201 -15.33 -18.31 -5.83
N ALA A 202 -15.61 -18.80 -4.61
CA ALA A 202 -15.84 -17.93 -3.46
C ALA A 202 -14.54 -17.40 -2.87
N LEU A 203 -14.50 -16.13 -2.50
CA LEU A 203 -13.32 -15.47 -1.93
C LEU A 203 -12.61 -16.32 -0.86
N LYS A 204 -13.38 -16.85 0.12
CA LYS A 204 -12.83 -17.68 1.21
C LYS A 204 -12.12 -18.95 0.77
N GLN A 205 -12.40 -19.47 -0.44
CA GLN A 205 -11.78 -20.69 -0.98
C GLN A 205 -10.45 -20.40 -1.67
N VAL A 206 -10.21 -19.15 -2.08
CA VAL A 206 -9.11 -18.76 -2.94
C VAL A 206 -8.09 -17.85 -2.25
N THR A 207 -8.32 -17.49 -0.97
CA THR A 207 -7.39 -16.67 -0.17
C THR A 207 -6.05 -17.38 0.06
N THR A 208 -5.00 -16.58 0.20
CA THR A 208 -3.61 -17.00 0.45
C THR A 208 -3.10 -16.25 1.68
N LEU A 209 -3.09 -16.93 2.84
CA LEU A 209 -2.67 -16.31 4.11
C LEU A 209 -1.27 -15.72 4.00
N ARG A 210 -1.11 -14.49 4.52
CA ARG A 210 0.13 -13.69 4.48
C ARG A 210 0.66 -13.44 3.06
N TRP A 211 -0.18 -13.58 2.03
CA TRP A 211 0.21 -13.43 0.63
C TRP A 211 1.34 -14.40 0.21
N ASP A 212 1.49 -15.51 0.93
CA ASP A 212 2.63 -16.41 0.86
C ASP A 212 2.70 -17.19 -0.47
N GLY A 213 3.74 -16.96 -1.26
CA GLY A 213 3.98 -17.63 -2.54
C GLY A 213 4.10 -19.16 -2.45
N PRO A 214 4.85 -19.73 -1.50
CA PRO A 214 4.86 -21.17 -1.22
C PRO A 214 3.48 -21.78 -0.98
N THR A 215 2.61 -21.10 -0.26
CA THR A 215 1.20 -21.54 -0.06
C THR A 215 0.42 -21.53 -1.37
N ALA A 216 0.59 -20.48 -2.20
CA ALA A 216 0.00 -20.41 -3.53
C ALA A 216 0.51 -21.54 -4.45
N LYS A 217 1.82 -21.82 -4.45
CA LYS A 217 2.42 -22.97 -5.16
C LYS A 217 1.77 -24.29 -4.76
N LYS A 218 1.66 -24.56 -3.46
CA LYS A 218 1.03 -25.78 -2.95
C LYS A 218 -0.43 -25.92 -3.40
N ARG A 219 -1.19 -24.81 -3.35
CA ARG A 219 -2.58 -24.81 -3.79
C ARG A 219 -2.67 -25.05 -5.30
N MET A 220 -1.87 -24.37 -6.12
CA MET A 220 -1.85 -24.56 -7.57
C MET A 220 -1.47 -25.99 -7.95
N SER A 221 -0.46 -26.59 -7.31
CA SER A 221 -0.09 -27.99 -7.55
C SER A 221 -1.24 -28.95 -7.28
N ARG A 222 -2.00 -28.76 -6.18
CA ARG A 222 -3.19 -29.57 -5.89
C ARG A 222 -4.28 -29.41 -6.95
N ILE A 223 -4.53 -28.19 -7.40
CA ILE A 223 -5.49 -27.91 -8.47
C ILE A 223 -5.08 -28.60 -9.78
N LEU A 224 -3.81 -28.49 -10.15
CA LEU A 224 -3.29 -29.13 -11.37
C LEU A 224 -3.44 -30.65 -11.33
N ALA A 225 -3.10 -31.27 -10.22
CA ALA A 225 -3.25 -32.72 -10.04
C ALA A 225 -4.71 -33.20 -10.10
N ALA A 226 -5.62 -32.45 -9.47
CA ALA A 226 -7.01 -32.87 -9.35
C ALA A 226 -7.85 -32.55 -10.61
N SER A 227 -7.57 -31.44 -11.32
CA SER A 227 -8.50 -30.91 -12.33
C SER A 227 -7.91 -30.78 -13.74
N TYR A 228 -6.57 -30.95 -13.91
CA TYR A 228 -5.90 -30.63 -15.17
C TYR A 228 -5.06 -31.79 -15.76
N ALA A 229 -5.36 -33.06 -15.40
CA ALA A 229 -4.65 -34.19 -15.95
C ALA A 229 -4.65 -34.22 -17.50
N ASN A 230 -5.81 -33.96 -18.12
CA ASN A 230 -6.03 -33.99 -19.58
C ASN A 230 -6.49 -32.62 -20.15
N ARG A 231 -6.17 -31.56 -19.47
CA ARG A 231 -6.59 -30.19 -19.84
C ARG A 231 -5.46 -29.21 -19.55
N LYS A 232 -5.59 -28.02 -20.09
CA LYS A 232 -4.66 -26.93 -19.77
C LYS A 232 -5.37 -25.80 -19.02
N VAL A 233 -4.62 -25.08 -18.21
CA VAL A 233 -5.00 -23.78 -17.66
C VAL A 233 -4.73 -22.73 -18.75
N ASP A 234 -5.68 -21.85 -19.00
CA ASP A 234 -5.54 -20.78 -19.98
C ASP A 234 -5.26 -19.43 -19.30
N ALA A 235 -5.76 -19.22 -18.08
CA ALA A 235 -5.46 -18.03 -17.27
C ALA A 235 -5.45 -18.33 -15.78
N VAL A 236 -4.70 -17.54 -15.03
CA VAL A 236 -4.73 -17.48 -13.57
C VAL A 236 -4.87 -16.02 -13.15
N LEU A 237 -5.96 -15.70 -12.46
CA LEU A 237 -6.08 -14.46 -11.72
C LEU A 237 -5.23 -14.58 -10.45
N ALA A 238 -4.08 -13.93 -10.42
CA ALA A 238 -3.22 -13.85 -9.25
C ALA A 238 -3.12 -12.39 -8.80
N PRO A 239 -3.44 -12.07 -7.53
CA PRO A 239 -3.61 -10.70 -7.07
C PRO A 239 -2.31 -10.00 -6.71
N TYR A 240 -1.17 -10.73 -6.66
CA TYR A 240 0.11 -10.23 -6.18
C TYR A 240 1.27 -11.04 -6.79
N ASP A 241 2.37 -10.39 -7.06
CA ASP A 241 3.55 -10.94 -7.75
C ASP A 241 4.17 -12.15 -7.04
N GLY A 242 4.30 -12.12 -5.72
CA GLY A 242 4.79 -13.28 -4.97
C GLY A 242 3.89 -14.52 -5.11
N ILE A 243 2.56 -14.34 -5.20
CA ILE A 243 1.61 -15.41 -5.50
C ILE A 243 1.81 -15.89 -6.94
N SER A 244 2.01 -14.97 -7.90
CA SER A 244 2.22 -15.29 -9.32
C SER A 244 3.47 -16.13 -9.52
N ILE A 245 4.58 -15.80 -8.87
CA ILE A 245 5.83 -16.59 -8.89
C ILE A 245 5.58 -18.00 -8.30
N GLY A 246 4.85 -18.09 -7.21
CA GLY A 246 4.45 -19.40 -6.63
C GLY A 246 3.62 -20.24 -7.60
N VAL A 247 2.63 -19.63 -8.25
CA VAL A 247 1.78 -20.26 -9.28
C VAL A 247 2.61 -20.72 -10.48
N LEU A 248 3.46 -19.84 -11.02
CA LEU A 248 4.35 -20.16 -12.15
C LEU A 248 5.30 -21.31 -11.83
N THR A 249 5.83 -21.36 -10.61
CA THR A 249 6.67 -22.48 -10.14
C THR A 249 5.90 -23.79 -10.17
N ALA A 250 4.63 -23.80 -9.73
CA ALA A 250 3.79 -24.99 -9.80
C ALA A 250 3.49 -25.37 -11.27
N LEU A 251 3.10 -24.43 -12.10
CA LEU A 251 2.82 -24.65 -13.51
C LEU A 251 4.02 -25.29 -14.23
N LYS A 252 5.21 -24.72 -14.06
CA LYS A 252 6.45 -25.28 -14.65
C LYS A 252 6.73 -26.70 -14.20
N SER A 253 6.49 -27.04 -12.92
CA SER A 253 6.67 -28.42 -12.43
C SER A 253 5.69 -29.43 -13.04
N TYR A 254 4.60 -28.94 -13.66
CA TYR A 254 3.63 -29.73 -14.43
C TYR A 254 3.81 -29.62 -15.95
N GLY A 255 4.99 -29.14 -16.40
CA GLY A 255 5.40 -29.11 -17.79
C GLY A 255 4.90 -27.89 -18.60
N TYR A 256 4.28 -26.90 -17.95
CA TYR A 256 3.97 -25.65 -18.63
C TYR A 256 5.24 -24.85 -18.93
N GLY A 257 5.25 -24.11 -20.02
CA GLY A 257 6.41 -23.40 -20.56
C GLY A 257 7.17 -24.17 -21.63
N SER A 258 6.78 -25.43 -21.90
CA SER A 258 7.28 -26.21 -23.06
C SER A 258 6.53 -25.85 -24.34
N SER A 259 7.09 -26.25 -25.52
CA SER A 259 6.48 -26.00 -26.82
C SER A 259 5.06 -26.60 -26.98
N GLY A 260 4.80 -27.73 -26.31
CA GLY A 260 3.48 -28.38 -26.35
C GLY A 260 2.50 -27.91 -25.28
N LYS A 261 2.96 -27.15 -24.29
CA LYS A 261 2.17 -26.71 -23.15
C LYS A 261 2.59 -25.31 -22.68
N PRO A 262 2.17 -24.25 -23.41
CA PRO A 262 2.57 -22.90 -23.08
C PRO A 262 2.09 -22.46 -21.70
N LEU A 263 2.77 -21.48 -21.12
CA LEU A 263 2.30 -20.85 -19.86
C LEU A 263 0.94 -20.15 -20.11
N PRO A 264 0.03 -20.22 -19.15
CA PRO A 264 -1.23 -19.46 -19.19
C PRO A 264 -0.96 -17.96 -18.97
N ILE A 265 -1.98 -17.13 -19.19
CA ILE A 265 -1.98 -15.77 -18.71
C ILE A 265 -1.92 -15.80 -17.18
N VAL A 266 -0.94 -15.12 -16.59
CA VAL A 266 -0.80 -14.97 -15.13
C VAL A 266 -0.69 -13.49 -14.82
N THR A 267 -1.64 -12.97 -14.04
CA THR A 267 -1.63 -11.58 -13.56
C THR A 267 -0.79 -11.44 -12.30
N GLY A 268 -0.56 -10.22 -11.85
CA GLY A 268 0.16 -9.92 -10.62
C GLY A 268 -0.09 -8.48 -10.17
N GLN A 269 0.61 -8.06 -9.10
CA GLN A 269 0.58 -6.71 -8.57
C GLN A 269 1.87 -6.42 -7.82
N ASP A 270 2.24 -5.16 -7.74
CA ASP A 270 3.34 -4.50 -7.06
C ASP A 270 4.60 -4.33 -7.91
N ALA A 271 4.66 -4.89 -9.12
CA ALA A 271 5.81 -4.78 -10.03
C ALA A 271 7.13 -5.14 -9.33
N GLU A 272 7.14 -6.24 -8.53
CA GLU A 272 8.35 -6.71 -7.86
C GLU A 272 9.42 -7.13 -8.89
N LEU A 273 10.69 -6.92 -8.56
CA LEU A 273 11.81 -7.12 -9.48
C LEU A 273 11.79 -8.51 -10.17
N ALA A 274 11.55 -9.56 -9.40
CA ALA A 274 11.48 -10.92 -9.93
C ALA A 274 10.33 -11.11 -10.93
N SER A 275 9.19 -10.49 -10.69
CA SER A 275 8.01 -10.54 -11.56
C SER A 275 8.20 -9.71 -12.82
N VAL A 276 8.83 -8.53 -12.73
CA VAL A 276 9.14 -7.73 -13.92
C VAL A 276 10.13 -8.50 -14.82
N LYS A 277 11.17 -9.14 -14.26
CA LYS A 277 12.05 -10.04 -15.02
C LYS A 277 11.29 -11.19 -15.65
N SER A 278 10.35 -11.80 -14.93
CA SER A 278 9.48 -12.87 -15.44
C SER A 278 8.56 -12.38 -16.58
N ILE A 279 8.06 -11.13 -16.52
CA ILE A 279 7.30 -10.50 -17.61
C ILE A 279 8.17 -10.28 -18.84
N ILE A 280 9.39 -9.78 -18.67
CA ILE A 280 10.36 -9.58 -19.76
C ILE A 280 10.69 -10.90 -20.43
N ALA A 281 10.90 -11.96 -19.65
CA ALA A 281 11.12 -13.33 -20.12
C ALA A 281 9.89 -13.95 -20.81
N GLY A 282 8.69 -13.37 -20.65
CA GLY A 282 7.43 -13.87 -21.22
C GLY A 282 6.79 -15.00 -20.42
N GLU A 283 7.10 -15.10 -19.14
CA GLU A 283 6.56 -16.14 -18.23
C GLU A 283 5.34 -15.64 -17.45
N GLN A 284 5.46 -14.51 -16.73
CA GLN A 284 4.32 -13.78 -16.18
C GLN A 284 3.78 -12.84 -17.27
N SER A 285 2.46 -12.64 -17.31
CA SER A 285 1.85 -11.87 -18.41
C SER A 285 1.71 -10.39 -18.05
N GLN A 286 1.40 -10.07 -16.79
CA GLN A 286 1.05 -8.74 -16.36
C GLN A 286 1.30 -8.57 -14.86
N THR A 287 1.63 -7.34 -14.45
CA THR A 287 1.55 -6.88 -13.07
C THR A 287 0.83 -5.54 -13.01
N VAL A 288 0.22 -5.23 -11.88
CA VAL A 288 -0.33 -3.90 -11.61
C VAL A 288 0.68 -3.11 -10.79
N TYR A 289 1.27 -2.11 -11.42
CA TYR A 289 2.22 -1.21 -10.80
C TYR A 289 1.53 -0.21 -9.89
N LYS A 290 2.07 -0.06 -8.70
CA LYS A 290 1.72 0.94 -7.69
C LYS A 290 2.99 1.71 -7.35
N ASP A 291 3.02 3.01 -7.63
CA ASP A 291 4.21 3.82 -7.36
C ASP A 291 4.35 4.11 -5.87
N LEU A 292 5.18 3.32 -5.18
CA LEU A 292 5.42 3.41 -3.74
C LEU A 292 6.06 4.76 -3.34
N ARG A 293 6.76 5.42 -4.26
CA ARG A 293 7.35 6.75 -4.05
C ARG A 293 6.25 7.80 -3.87
N GLN A 294 5.23 7.74 -4.73
CA GLN A 294 4.07 8.63 -4.63
C GLN A 294 3.24 8.34 -3.36
N LEU A 295 3.10 7.06 -2.99
CA LEU A 295 2.39 6.68 -1.77
C LEU A 295 3.09 7.24 -0.52
N ALA A 296 4.41 7.12 -0.46
CA ALA A 296 5.23 7.67 0.61
C ALA A 296 5.15 9.21 0.67
N GLU A 297 5.30 9.89 -0.47
CA GLU A 297 5.22 11.34 -0.57
C GLU A 297 3.86 11.88 -0.08
N VAL A 298 2.76 11.30 -0.58
CA VAL A 298 1.41 11.71 -0.16
C VAL A 298 1.21 11.49 1.34
N THR A 299 1.72 10.37 1.88
CA THR A 299 1.63 10.06 3.31
C THR A 299 2.44 11.04 4.15
N ALA A 300 3.67 11.36 3.74
CA ALA A 300 4.51 12.33 4.42
C ALA A 300 3.89 13.75 4.39
N ASN A 301 3.30 14.14 3.25
CA ASN A 301 2.57 15.39 3.12
C ASN A 301 1.33 15.43 4.04
N MET A 302 0.58 14.32 4.11
CA MET A 302 -0.60 14.21 4.97
C MET A 302 -0.24 14.35 6.46
N VAL A 303 0.82 13.67 6.92
CA VAL A 303 1.31 13.78 8.31
C VAL A 303 1.79 15.20 8.61
N ASP A 304 2.52 15.82 7.68
CA ASP A 304 2.98 17.20 7.81
C ASP A 304 1.80 18.19 7.92
N ASP A 305 0.75 18.01 7.11
CA ASP A 305 -0.47 18.82 7.22
C ASP A 305 -1.14 18.66 8.59
N ILE A 306 -1.29 17.41 9.06
CA ILE A 306 -1.90 17.11 10.37
C ILE A 306 -1.14 17.82 11.50
N LEU A 307 0.16 17.63 11.56
CA LEU A 307 0.99 18.16 12.66
C LEU A 307 1.12 19.68 12.65
N ASN A 308 0.96 20.32 11.50
CA ASN A 308 0.93 21.76 11.36
C ASN A 308 -0.49 22.36 11.40
N GLY A 309 -1.51 21.57 11.80
CA GLY A 309 -2.90 22.03 11.90
C GLY A 309 -3.54 22.40 10.56
N ARG A 310 -2.98 21.94 9.44
CA ARG A 310 -3.54 22.12 8.11
C ARG A 310 -4.51 20.98 7.76
N GLN A 311 -5.45 21.26 6.87
CA GLN A 311 -6.38 20.23 6.37
C GLN A 311 -5.66 19.32 5.36
N PRO A 312 -5.48 18.01 5.64
CA PRO A 312 -4.87 17.09 4.69
C PRO A 312 -5.67 16.95 3.40
N ARG A 313 -4.94 16.82 2.30
CA ARG A 313 -5.55 16.56 1.00
C ARG A 313 -6.11 15.14 0.97
N VAL A 314 -7.39 15.00 0.59
CA VAL A 314 -8.07 13.74 0.36
C VAL A 314 -8.86 13.81 -0.95
N ASN A 315 -8.96 12.69 -1.67
CA ASN A 315 -9.76 12.59 -2.90
C ASN A 315 -10.94 11.63 -2.77
N SER A 316 -11.06 10.94 -1.62
CA SER A 316 -12.20 10.10 -1.28
C SER A 316 -12.59 10.28 0.18
N ARG A 317 -13.89 10.53 0.44
CA ARG A 317 -14.41 10.69 1.81
C ARG A 317 -15.36 9.58 2.23
N ARG A 318 -15.81 8.73 1.31
CA ARG A 318 -16.86 7.73 1.56
C ARG A 318 -16.59 6.36 0.97
N ALA A 319 -15.62 6.21 0.05
CA ALA A 319 -15.36 4.94 -0.64
C ALA A 319 -14.91 3.83 0.33
N TYR A 320 -14.19 4.21 1.38
CA TYR A 320 -13.68 3.25 2.36
C TYR A 320 -14.34 3.46 3.73
N ASN A 321 -15.20 2.50 4.11
CA ASN A 321 -15.77 2.40 5.45
C ASN A 321 -15.06 1.27 6.20
N ASN A 322 -14.50 1.59 7.36
CA ASN A 322 -13.76 0.62 8.15
C ASN A 322 -14.62 -0.18 9.14
N GLY A 323 -15.95 -0.11 9.00
CA GLY A 323 -16.90 -0.77 9.88
C GLY A 323 -17.27 0.04 11.13
N ALA A 324 -16.54 1.11 11.45
CA ALA A 324 -16.87 2.05 12.52
C ALA A 324 -17.23 3.45 11.99
N LYS A 325 -16.59 3.85 10.89
CA LYS A 325 -16.83 5.12 10.19
C LYS A 325 -16.31 5.09 8.75
N PRO A 326 -16.78 5.98 7.86
CA PRO A 326 -16.06 6.34 6.66
C PRO A 326 -14.71 6.98 7.04
N VAL A 327 -13.62 6.52 6.44
CA VAL A 327 -12.27 7.07 6.66
C VAL A 327 -11.89 7.94 5.48
N PRO A 328 -11.60 9.25 5.69
CA PRO A 328 -11.10 10.11 4.62
C PRO A 328 -9.82 9.53 4.04
N ALA A 329 -9.76 9.42 2.71
CA ALA A 329 -8.65 8.73 2.04
C ALA A 329 -8.05 9.55 0.90
N TYR A 330 -6.77 9.31 0.64
CA TYR A 330 -6.13 9.65 -0.62
C TYR A 330 -5.80 8.36 -1.38
N LEU A 331 -6.38 8.21 -2.56
CA LEU A 331 -6.27 7.02 -3.39
C LEU A 331 -5.50 7.35 -4.66
N LEU A 332 -4.34 6.72 -4.81
CA LEU A 332 -3.50 6.80 -6.00
C LEU A 332 -4.03 5.86 -7.09
N GLN A 333 -3.74 6.18 -8.35
CA GLN A 333 -4.16 5.34 -9.48
C GLN A 333 -3.10 4.27 -9.76
N PRO A 334 -3.51 2.99 -9.85
CA PRO A 334 -2.63 1.91 -10.27
C PRO A 334 -2.50 1.88 -11.80
N THR A 335 -1.42 1.27 -12.31
CA THR A 335 -1.13 1.15 -13.75
C THR A 335 -0.88 -0.29 -14.12
N SER A 336 -1.54 -0.80 -15.17
CA SER A 336 -1.27 -2.13 -15.72
C SER A 336 0.06 -2.12 -16.49
N VAL A 337 0.92 -3.09 -16.20
CA VAL A 337 2.25 -3.25 -16.82
C VAL A 337 2.39 -4.65 -17.38
N ASP A 338 2.78 -4.72 -18.64
CA ASP A 338 3.15 -5.96 -19.33
C ASP A 338 4.45 -5.79 -20.14
N LYS A 339 4.81 -6.80 -20.92
CA LYS A 339 6.01 -6.79 -21.75
C LYS A 339 6.06 -5.64 -22.77
N SER A 340 4.91 -5.09 -23.17
CA SER A 340 4.86 -4.02 -24.18
C SER A 340 5.16 -2.63 -23.61
N ASN A 341 4.91 -2.42 -22.31
CA ASN A 341 5.00 -1.09 -21.70
C ASN A 341 5.91 -0.98 -20.47
N TYR A 342 6.50 -2.09 -19.96
CA TYR A 342 7.35 -2.06 -18.76
C TYR A 342 8.49 -1.04 -18.86
N ASN A 343 9.11 -0.92 -20.03
CA ASN A 343 10.21 0.01 -20.23
C ASN A 343 9.75 1.47 -20.06
N TYR A 344 8.59 1.82 -20.64
CA TYR A 344 8.04 3.16 -20.50
C TYR A 344 7.59 3.45 -19.07
N VAL A 345 6.86 2.54 -18.43
CA VAL A 345 6.28 2.77 -17.11
C VAL A 345 7.32 2.67 -16.01
N LEU A 346 8.18 1.64 -16.03
CA LEU A 346 9.06 1.35 -14.91
C LEU A 346 10.47 1.91 -15.10
N VAL A 347 11.03 1.84 -16.32
CA VAL A 347 12.43 2.29 -16.56
C VAL A 347 12.45 3.79 -16.82
N LEU A 348 11.73 4.29 -17.81
CA LEU A 348 11.66 5.73 -18.09
C LEU A 348 10.93 6.48 -16.96
N GLY A 349 10.01 5.83 -16.27
CA GLY A 349 9.38 6.34 -15.03
C GLY A 349 10.34 6.38 -13.83
N GLY A 350 11.57 5.85 -13.95
CA GLY A 350 12.60 5.91 -12.92
C GLY A 350 12.31 5.05 -11.68
N TYR A 351 11.50 3.99 -11.83
CA TYR A 351 11.24 3.03 -10.75
C TYR A 351 12.32 1.96 -10.67
N TYR A 352 12.74 1.45 -11.84
CA TYR A 352 13.89 0.57 -12.02
C TYR A 352 14.88 1.15 -13.04
N THR A 353 16.14 0.80 -12.88
CA THR A 353 17.14 1.00 -13.93
C THR A 353 17.09 -0.17 -14.91
N ALA A 354 17.52 0.05 -16.16
CA ALA A 354 17.62 -1.03 -17.14
C ALA A 354 18.59 -2.15 -16.69
N ALA A 355 19.61 -1.81 -15.91
CA ALA A 355 20.58 -2.78 -15.38
C ALA A 355 19.98 -3.71 -14.32
N GLU A 356 19.08 -3.21 -13.48
CA GLU A 356 18.37 -4.05 -12.49
C GLU A 356 17.46 -5.08 -13.14
N LEU A 357 16.95 -4.80 -14.33
CA LEU A 357 16.03 -5.66 -15.08
C LEU A 357 16.72 -6.66 -16.03
N GLN A 358 18.03 -6.59 -16.18
CA GLN A 358 18.86 -7.57 -16.91
C GLN A 358 19.23 -8.81 -16.03
#